data_0e841aea855c9a481431f21a1c46ec45
#
_entry.id   0e841aea855c9a481431f21a1c46ec45
#
_cell.length_a   1.000
_cell.length_b   1.000
_cell.length_c   1.000
_cell.angle_alpha   90.00
_cell.angle_beta   90.00
_cell.angle_gamma   90.00
#
_symmetry.space_group_name_H-M   'P 1'
#
loop_
_entity.id
_entity.type
_entity.pdbx_description
1 polymer ?
#
loop_
_entity_poly.entity_id
_entity_poly.type
_entity_poly.pdbx_seq_one_letter_code
_entity_poly.pdbx_strand_id
1 'polypeptide(L)'
;MSAAAQKAKHYGFALATVYMCYFTYGIQALILSQNKVNFYTQWGITDPTQGSAAVSMAIAWMGFGKLVSVWIGGEFSDRIGRKKFAVAGAIAYIICFTLMLVVTDATMCYVAAFLSGAATSGFWDAALYPAAQEAEPKYAASGVIGIKAAVSVMGVIYPLFVAWFSAPEIWHVNIYLPIVLSVLCLIMTIITPFRYDDERATKAEGDSGMDEAQAEIQAAKDAMLKKPGVLVQVFTLLMAFICMFIMYGAQQYTKAFGMANLGLDEMGGAALASIYTVGSITAVFFWAVMMGKLRWNPLKVLLIDFAFSTLALALVLVVPNVAIVYVAIALLGFFAAGGALQTGLVVRQNYCPGPKGRNTGMYMTFMGVGATFLPFIVSAMTSAMGETGALYTMMGLLLAASVIGLLFCIYLANQSKKLFGYTINRKMD
;
A
#
# COMPACT_ATOMS: atom_id res chain seq x y z
N MET A 1 -28.97 17.42 37.29
CA MET A 1 -27.55 17.39 37.59
C MET A 1 -26.79 17.20 36.28
N SER A 2 -25.96 18.11 36.09
CA SER A 2 -25.19 18.62 35.00
C SER A 2 -24.56 17.58 34.02
N ALA A 3 -24.85 17.77 32.72
CA ALA A 3 -24.17 17.17 31.58
C ALA A 3 -22.72 17.68 31.37
N ALA A 4 -22.12 18.33 32.38
CA ALA A 4 -20.87 19.09 32.23
C ALA A 4 -19.60 18.36 32.72
N ALA A 5 -19.64 17.07 32.98
CA ALA A 5 -18.48 16.32 33.47
C ALA A 5 -18.16 15.05 32.65
N GLN A 6 -18.52 14.99 31.38
CA GLN A 6 -17.91 14.01 30.50
C GLN A 6 -16.50 14.50 30.16
N LYS A 7 -15.52 14.10 30.98
CA LYS A 7 -14.09 14.29 30.70
C LYS A 7 -13.87 13.90 29.25
N ALA A 8 -13.41 14.82 28.39
CA ALA A 8 -13.07 14.55 27.02
C ALA A 8 -12.10 13.35 27.00
N LYS A 9 -12.58 12.18 26.56
CA LYS A 9 -11.73 11.01 26.42
C LYS A 9 -10.68 11.33 25.35
N HIS A 10 -9.41 11.24 25.72
CA HIS A 10 -8.32 11.39 24.77
C HIS A 10 -8.08 10.06 24.06
N TYR A 11 -8.29 10.05 22.74
CA TYR A 11 -8.06 8.87 21.91
C TYR A 11 -6.63 8.80 21.32
N GLY A 12 -5.67 9.54 21.86
CA GLY A 12 -4.27 9.52 21.42
C GLY A 12 -3.64 8.13 21.51
N PHE A 13 -4.03 7.31 22.49
CA PHE A 13 -3.58 5.93 22.60
C PHE A 13 -4.14 5.04 21.46
N ALA A 14 -5.31 5.37 20.92
CA ALA A 14 -5.83 4.68 19.74
C ALA A 14 -4.93 4.89 18.52
N LEU A 15 -4.40 6.10 18.30
CA LEU A 15 -3.42 6.34 17.22
C LEU A 15 -2.13 5.54 17.43
N ALA A 16 -1.61 5.46 18.66
CA ALA A 16 -0.43 4.65 18.95
C ALA A 16 -0.68 3.17 18.63
N THR A 17 -1.85 2.65 19.01
CA THR A 17 -2.27 1.27 18.69
C THR A 17 -2.38 1.04 17.20
N VAL A 18 -3.02 1.95 16.46
CA VAL A 18 -3.11 1.90 15.00
C VAL A 18 -1.72 1.86 14.38
N TYR A 19 -0.82 2.76 14.77
CA TYR A 19 0.54 2.80 14.22
C TYR A 19 1.34 1.53 14.53
N MET A 20 1.18 0.95 15.71
CA MET A 20 1.81 -0.32 16.06
C MET A 20 1.32 -1.47 15.19
N CYS A 21 0.02 -1.53 14.92
CA CYS A 21 -0.56 -2.51 14.00
C CYS A 21 -0.01 -2.33 12.57
N TYR A 22 0.06 -1.09 12.08
CA TYR A 22 0.61 -0.83 10.75
C TYR A 22 2.14 -0.97 10.66
N PHE A 23 2.84 -0.80 11.74
CA PHE A 23 4.25 -1.19 11.87
C PHE A 23 4.40 -2.71 11.62
N THR A 24 3.58 -3.53 12.27
CA THR A 24 3.54 -4.98 12.06
C THR A 24 3.10 -5.35 10.64
N TYR A 25 2.12 -4.63 10.09
CA TYR A 25 1.73 -4.75 8.68
C TYR A 25 2.89 -4.51 7.71
N GLY A 26 3.78 -3.56 8.01
CA GLY A 26 4.97 -3.32 7.19
C GLY A 26 5.84 -4.57 7.04
N ILE A 27 5.96 -5.40 8.10
CA ILE A 27 6.64 -6.70 8.03
C ILE A 27 5.84 -7.68 7.16
N GLN A 28 4.53 -7.80 7.39
CA GLN A 28 3.66 -8.70 6.61
C GLN A 28 3.78 -8.44 5.11
N ALA A 29 3.84 -7.19 4.71
CA ALA A 29 3.96 -6.82 3.31
C ALA A 29 5.26 -7.30 2.65
N LEU A 30 6.32 -7.54 3.42
CA LEU A 30 7.66 -7.85 2.94
C LEU A 30 8.15 -9.26 3.30
N ILE A 31 7.50 -9.94 4.25
CA ILE A 31 8.02 -11.18 4.86
C ILE A 31 8.39 -12.24 3.83
N LEU A 32 7.55 -12.47 2.82
CA LEU A 32 7.78 -13.47 1.79
C LEU A 32 8.93 -13.07 0.85
N SER A 33 8.91 -11.82 0.36
CA SER A 33 9.91 -11.36 -0.60
C SER A 33 11.30 -11.20 0.01
N GLN A 34 11.39 -10.79 1.28
CA GLN A 34 12.67 -10.59 1.95
C GLN A 34 13.31 -11.90 2.43
N ASN A 35 12.53 -12.92 2.79
CA ASN A 35 13.00 -14.25 3.23
C ASN A 35 12.85 -15.31 2.13
N LYS A 36 12.91 -14.92 0.87
CA LYS A 36 12.61 -15.79 -0.28
C LYS A 36 13.35 -17.11 -0.26
N VAL A 37 14.69 -17.08 -0.11
CA VAL A 37 15.53 -18.26 -0.14
C VAL A 37 15.19 -19.21 1.02
N ASN A 38 15.03 -18.66 2.22
CA ASN A 38 14.73 -19.44 3.40
C ASN A 38 13.36 -20.14 3.31
N PHE A 39 12.33 -19.45 2.77
CA PHE A 39 11.02 -20.05 2.59
C PHE A 39 11.03 -21.21 1.60
N TYR A 40 11.58 -21.04 0.39
CA TYR A 40 11.54 -22.16 -0.56
C TYR A 40 12.41 -23.34 -0.11
N THR A 41 13.52 -23.06 0.62
CA THR A 41 14.32 -24.12 1.24
C THR A 41 13.53 -24.86 2.31
N GLN A 42 12.80 -24.15 3.17
CA GLN A 42 11.88 -24.75 4.16
C GLN A 42 10.81 -25.63 3.52
N TRP A 43 10.34 -25.28 2.32
CA TRP A 43 9.37 -26.08 1.55
C TRP A 43 10.00 -27.25 0.79
N GLY A 44 11.30 -27.52 0.99
CA GLY A 44 12.01 -28.60 0.35
C GLY A 44 12.31 -28.36 -1.14
N ILE A 45 12.16 -27.14 -1.64
CA ILE A 45 12.45 -26.79 -3.03
C ILE A 45 13.95 -26.48 -3.15
N THR A 46 14.68 -27.30 -3.90
CA THR A 46 16.13 -27.16 -4.08
C THR A 46 16.51 -26.35 -5.32
N ASP A 47 15.63 -26.31 -6.33
CA ASP A 47 15.84 -25.50 -7.53
C ASP A 47 15.49 -24.02 -7.25
N PRO A 48 16.45 -23.08 -7.34
CA PRO A 48 16.22 -21.66 -7.07
C PRO A 48 15.16 -21.04 -7.98
N THR A 49 15.05 -21.50 -9.22
CA THR A 49 14.06 -20.97 -10.18
C THR A 49 12.65 -21.35 -9.75
N GLN A 50 12.43 -22.63 -9.43
CA GLN A 50 11.15 -23.12 -8.92
C GLN A 50 10.82 -22.48 -7.56
N GLY A 51 11.81 -22.34 -6.69
CA GLY A 51 11.66 -21.69 -5.40
C GLY A 51 11.24 -20.22 -5.51
N SER A 52 11.89 -19.45 -6.37
CA SER A 52 11.54 -18.05 -6.62
C SER A 52 10.14 -17.89 -7.23
N ALA A 53 9.75 -18.79 -8.14
CA ALA A 53 8.42 -18.83 -8.70
C ALA A 53 7.35 -19.15 -7.63
N ALA A 54 7.63 -20.14 -6.76
CA ALA A 54 6.72 -20.51 -5.67
C ALA A 54 6.53 -19.37 -4.66
N VAL A 55 7.58 -18.65 -4.28
CA VAL A 55 7.44 -17.50 -3.39
C VAL A 55 6.67 -16.35 -4.05
N SER A 56 6.90 -16.09 -5.35
CA SER A 56 6.11 -15.10 -6.10
C SER A 56 4.63 -15.49 -6.15
N MET A 57 4.33 -16.78 -6.28
CA MET A 57 2.96 -17.29 -6.18
C MET A 57 2.35 -17.07 -4.79
N ALA A 58 3.11 -17.28 -3.71
CA ALA A 58 2.65 -16.99 -2.35
C ALA A 58 2.32 -15.49 -2.17
N ILE A 59 3.16 -14.59 -2.71
CA ILE A 59 2.89 -13.14 -2.71
C ILE A 59 1.61 -12.82 -3.49
N ALA A 60 1.36 -13.51 -4.62
CA ALA A 60 0.12 -13.34 -5.38
C ALA A 60 -1.12 -13.74 -4.58
N TRP A 61 -1.07 -14.89 -3.87
CA TRP A 61 -2.15 -15.32 -2.99
C TRP A 61 -2.40 -14.35 -1.83
N MET A 62 -1.35 -13.74 -1.28
CA MET A 62 -1.48 -12.67 -0.30
C MET A 62 -2.22 -11.45 -0.89
N GLY A 63 -1.87 -11.03 -2.11
CA GLY A 63 -2.57 -9.97 -2.84
C GLY A 63 -4.04 -10.31 -3.09
N PHE A 64 -4.33 -11.54 -3.50
CA PHE A 64 -5.68 -12.03 -3.73
C PHE A 64 -6.52 -12.04 -2.46
N GLY A 65 -5.94 -12.44 -1.33
CA GLY A 65 -6.58 -12.33 -0.02
C GLY A 65 -7.01 -10.91 0.32
N LYS A 66 -6.12 -9.92 0.09
CA LYS A 66 -6.46 -8.50 0.26
C LYS A 66 -7.61 -8.06 -0.64
N LEU A 67 -7.56 -8.43 -1.93
CA LEU A 67 -8.55 -8.04 -2.92
C LEU A 67 -9.96 -8.53 -2.57
N VAL A 68 -10.09 -9.80 -2.18
CA VAL A 68 -11.40 -10.42 -1.88
C VAL A 68 -12.00 -9.90 -0.57
N SER A 69 -11.15 -9.64 0.44
CA SER A 69 -11.62 -9.31 1.79
C SER A 69 -11.97 -7.83 1.99
N VAL A 70 -11.44 -6.92 1.18
CA VAL A 70 -11.57 -5.46 1.40
C VAL A 70 -13.03 -4.99 1.42
N TRP A 71 -13.88 -5.52 0.54
CA TRP A 71 -15.30 -5.15 0.47
C TRP A 71 -16.08 -5.69 1.66
N ILE A 72 -15.88 -6.96 1.96
CA ILE A 72 -16.53 -7.66 3.04
C ILE A 72 -16.15 -7.00 4.37
N GLY A 73 -14.86 -6.75 4.57
CA GLY A 73 -14.35 -6.17 5.80
C GLY A 73 -14.90 -4.78 6.10
N GLY A 74 -14.98 -3.90 5.09
CA GLY A 74 -15.51 -2.54 5.26
C GLY A 74 -16.94 -2.54 5.77
N GLU A 75 -17.83 -3.29 5.11
CA GLU A 75 -19.24 -3.40 5.50
C GLU A 75 -19.42 -3.97 6.91
N PHE A 76 -18.68 -5.04 7.23
CA PHE A 76 -18.80 -5.68 8.53
C PHE A 76 -18.16 -4.87 9.66
N SER A 77 -17.05 -4.17 9.42
CA SER A 77 -16.42 -3.30 10.42
C SER A 77 -17.35 -2.18 10.89
N ASP A 78 -18.13 -1.58 9.98
CA ASP A 78 -19.11 -0.55 10.31
C ASP A 78 -20.26 -1.10 11.14
N ARG A 79 -20.66 -2.35 10.90
CA ARG A 79 -21.78 -3.00 11.63
C ARG A 79 -21.37 -3.57 12.98
N ILE A 80 -20.17 -4.14 13.12
CA ILE A 80 -19.74 -4.90 14.30
C ILE A 80 -18.94 -4.02 15.26
N GLY A 81 -18.19 -3.03 14.73
CA GLY A 81 -17.36 -2.10 15.47
C GLY A 81 -15.86 -2.26 15.18
N ARG A 82 -15.12 -1.16 15.32
CA ARG A 82 -13.68 -1.09 15.00
C ARG A 82 -12.84 -2.00 15.90
N LYS A 83 -13.12 -1.99 17.21
CA LYS A 83 -12.36 -2.76 18.19
C LYS A 83 -12.38 -4.25 17.94
N LYS A 84 -13.55 -4.82 17.68
CA LYS A 84 -13.70 -6.26 17.44
C LYS A 84 -12.95 -6.71 16.20
N PHE A 85 -12.97 -5.90 15.14
CA PHE A 85 -12.22 -6.15 13.91
C PHE A 85 -10.71 -6.01 14.10
N ALA A 86 -10.25 -5.00 14.85
CA ALA A 86 -8.83 -4.84 15.16
C ALA A 86 -8.28 -6.04 15.96
N VAL A 87 -9.03 -6.53 16.95
CA VAL A 87 -8.70 -7.73 17.74
C VAL A 87 -8.67 -8.97 16.85
N ALA A 88 -9.69 -9.17 16.02
CA ALA A 88 -9.76 -10.32 15.10
C ALA A 88 -8.58 -10.31 14.11
N GLY A 89 -8.22 -9.15 13.60
CA GLY A 89 -7.05 -8.97 12.73
C GLY A 89 -5.73 -9.34 13.41
N ALA A 90 -5.52 -8.92 14.67
CA ALA A 90 -4.33 -9.27 15.44
C ALA A 90 -4.23 -10.79 15.68
N ILE A 91 -5.35 -11.45 16.03
CA ILE A 91 -5.40 -12.90 16.17
C ILE A 91 -5.09 -13.60 14.83
N ALA A 92 -5.69 -13.12 13.73
CA ALA A 92 -5.44 -13.66 12.41
C ALA A 92 -3.96 -13.53 12.01
N TYR A 93 -3.29 -12.41 12.32
CA TYR A 93 -1.85 -12.23 12.07
C TYR A 93 -1.00 -13.23 12.87
N ILE A 94 -1.29 -13.44 14.16
CA ILE A 94 -0.60 -14.45 14.98
C ILE A 94 -0.72 -15.83 14.32
N ILE A 95 -1.93 -16.21 13.91
CA ILE A 95 -2.19 -17.50 13.25
C ILE A 95 -1.40 -17.59 11.93
N CYS A 96 -1.49 -16.56 11.07
CA CYS A 96 -0.83 -16.56 9.77
C CYS A 96 0.69 -16.65 9.87
N PHE A 97 1.32 -15.87 10.76
CA PHE A 97 2.77 -15.93 10.94
C PHE A 97 3.21 -17.25 11.58
N THR A 98 2.41 -17.80 12.51
CA THR A 98 2.69 -19.11 13.07
C THR A 98 2.57 -20.21 12.01
N LEU A 99 1.59 -20.13 11.11
CA LEU A 99 1.50 -21.05 9.98
C LEU A 99 2.71 -20.91 9.06
N MET A 100 3.13 -19.71 8.71
CA MET A 100 4.33 -19.47 7.88
C MET A 100 5.61 -20.03 8.53
N LEU A 101 5.68 -20.04 9.86
CA LEU A 101 6.82 -20.59 10.61
C LEU A 101 6.89 -22.12 10.50
N VAL A 102 5.74 -22.82 10.57
CA VAL A 102 5.72 -24.29 10.70
C VAL A 102 5.45 -25.02 9.39
N VAL A 103 4.99 -24.34 8.36
CA VAL A 103 4.61 -24.94 7.08
C VAL A 103 5.85 -25.36 6.29
N THR A 104 5.89 -26.62 5.89
CA THR A 104 6.96 -27.26 5.10
C THR A 104 6.57 -27.51 3.64
N ASP A 105 5.44 -26.98 3.20
CA ASP A 105 4.92 -27.12 1.83
C ASP A 105 4.46 -25.78 1.27
N ALA A 106 4.81 -25.51 0.01
CA ALA A 106 4.46 -24.26 -0.67
C ALA A 106 2.96 -24.01 -0.74
N THR A 107 2.15 -25.06 -0.98
CA THR A 107 0.68 -24.93 -1.13
C THR A 107 0.03 -24.48 0.18
N MET A 108 0.46 -25.04 1.31
CA MET A 108 -0.01 -24.60 2.63
C MET A 108 0.43 -23.15 2.93
N CYS A 109 1.62 -22.75 2.48
CA CYS A 109 2.04 -21.36 2.61
C CYS A 109 1.19 -20.40 1.76
N TYR A 110 0.68 -20.84 0.60
CA TYR A 110 -0.27 -20.04 -0.19
C TYR A 110 -1.54 -19.76 0.59
N VAL A 111 -2.05 -20.75 1.33
CA VAL A 111 -3.20 -20.56 2.22
C VAL A 111 -2.88 -19.58 3.34
N ALA A 112 -1.73 -19.74 4.01
CA ALA A 112 -1.29 -18.80 5.05
C ALA A 112 -1.11 -17.37 4.50
N ALA A 113 -0.55 -17.23 3.31
CA ALA A 113 -0.38 -15.95 2.62
C ALA A 113 -1.74 -15.31 2.26
N PHE A 114 -2.67 -16.08 1.71
CA PHE A 114 -4.04 -15.62 1.44
C PHE A 114 -4.72 -15.13 2.72
N LEU A 115 -4.68 -15.91 3.79
CA LEU A 115 -5.27 -15.53 5.07
C LEU A 115 -4.61 -14.28 5.65
N SER A 116 -3.30 -14.12 5.51
CA SER A 116 -2.59 -12.91 5.97
C SER A 116 -3.02 -11.67 5.18
N GLY A 117 -3.22 -11.81 3.86
CA GLY A 117 -3.78 -10.75 3.03
C GLY A 117 -5.21 -10.39 3.42
N ALA A 118 -6.05 -11.39 3.66
CA ALA A 118 -7.42 -11.20 4.13
C ALA A 118 -7.46 -10.55 5.53
N ALA A 119 -6.57 -10.93 6.43
CA ALA A 119 -6.43 -10.33 7.75
C ALA A 119 -6.07 -8.84 7.65
N THR A 120 -5.20 -8.48 6.70
CA THR A 120 -4.82 -7.09 6.46
C THR A 120 -6.02 -6.26 6.02
N SER A 121 -6.57 -6.53 4.85
CA SER A 121 -7.59 -5.65 4.25
C SER A 121 -8.99 -5.90 4.79
N GLY A 122 -9.32 -7.15 5.13
CA GLY A 122 -10.62 -7.52 5.70
C GLY A 122 -10.81 -7.11 7.16
N PHE A 123 -9.73 -7.04 7.94
CA PHE A 123 -9.81 -6.69 9.36
C PHE A 123 -9.12 -5.36 9.68
N TRP A 124 -7.81 -5.24 9.45
CA TRP A 124 -7.07 -4.07 9.90
C TRP A 124 -7.35 -2.83 9.07
N ASP A 125 -7.26 -2.89 7.73
CA ASP A 125 -7.55 -1.71 6.90
C ASP A 125 -9.01 -1.26 7.08
N ALA A 126 -9.95 -2.22 7.20
CA ALA A 126 -11.36 -1.96 7.41
C ALA A 126 -11.69 -1.29 8.76
N ALA A 127 -10.89 -1.55 9.80
CA ALA A 127 -11.13 -1.03 11.14
C ALA A 127 -10.19 0.11 11.53
N LEU A 128 -8.89 -0.08 11.32
CA LEU A 128 -7.86 0.80 11.88
C LEU A 128 -7.63 2.06 11.02
N TYR A 129 -7.84 1.98 9.71
CA TYR A 129 -7.72 3.15 8.85
C TYR A 129 -8.79 4.21 9.17
N PRO A 130 -10.09 3.86 9.26
CA PRO A 130 -11.09 4.78 9.79
C PRO A 130 -10.83 5.20 11.24
N ALA A 131 -10.41 4.27 12.11
CA ALA A 131 -10.11 4.59 13.51
C ALA A 131 -9.04 5.67 13.66
N ALA A 132 -8.03 5.72 12.78
CA ALA A 132 -7.03 6.78 12.79
C ALA A 132 -7.61 8.16 12.43
N GLN A 133 -8.62 8.20 11.56
CA GLN A 133 -9.32 9.44 11.21
C GLN A 133 -10.28 9.88 12.31
N GLU A 134 -10.94 8.93 12.96
CA GLU A 134 -11.93 9.13 14.00
C GLU A 134 -11.32 9.51 15.34
N ALA A 135 -10.08 9.06 15.63
CA ALA A 135 -9.42 9.29 16.92
C ALA A 135 -9.29 10.79 17.24
N GLU A 136 -8.90 11.60 16.27
CA GLU A 136 -8.77 13.05 16.41
C GLU A 136 -9.19 13.72 15.09
N PRO A 137 -10.48 13.99 14.88
CA PRO A 137 -11.03 14.47 13.58
C PRO A 137 -10.35 15.74 13.06
N LYS A 138 -9.92 16.63 13.95
CA LYS A 138 -9.16 17.84 13.59
C LYS A 138 -7.84 17.52 12.88
N TYR A 139 -7.23 16.38 13.19
CA TYR A 139 -5.96 15.92 12.64
C TYR A 139 -6.08 14.62 11.83
N ALA A 140 -7.27 14.33 11.30
CA ALA A 140 -7.55 13.08 10.57
C ALA A 140 -6.55 12.81 9.43
N ALA A 141 -6.19 13.85 8.65
CA ALA A 141 -5.17 13.71 7.60
C ALA A 141 -3.80 13.33 8.15
N SER A 142 -3.39 13.92 9.29
CA SER A 142 -2.13 13.58 9.95
C SER A 142 -2.14 12.17 10.52
N GLY A 143 -3.28 11.70 11.02
CA GLY A 143 -3.47 10.32 11.47
C GLY A 143 -3.19 9.31 10.34
N VAL A 144 -3.71 9.56 9.15
CA VAL A 144 -3.49 8.72 7.97
C VAL A 144 -2.03 8.78 7.47
N ILE A 145 -1.41 9.95 7.49
CA ILE A 145 0.02 10.10 7.17
C ILE A 145 0.88 9.27 8.12
N GLY A 146 0.54 9.25 9.42
CA GLY A 146 1.22 8.44 10.42
C GLY A 146 1.13 6.93 10.14
N ILE A 147 0.01 6.44 9.58
CA ILE A 147 -0.10 5.06 9.11
C ILE A 147 0.96 4.76 8.05
N LYS A 148 1.06 5.61 7.02
CA LYS A 148 2.05 5.43 5.96
C LYS A 148 3.47 5.45 6.51
N ALA A 149 3.75 6.34 7.46
CA ALA A 149 5.04 6.41 8.14
C ALA A 149 5.34 5.11 8.90
N ALA A 150 4.39 4.57 9.67
CA ALA A 150 4.56 3.33 10.43
C ALA A 150 4.90 2.13 9.51
N VAL A 151 4.16 1.94 8.41
CA VAL A 151 4.45 0.91 7.41
C VAL A 151 5.85 1.10 6.83
N SER A 152 6.19 2.34 6.48
CA SER A 152 7.45 2.65 5.80
C SER A 152 8.68 2.49 6.70
N VAL A 153 8.56 2.73 8.02
CA VAL A 153 9.66 2.46 8.97
C VAL A 153 10.09 1.00 8.88
N MET A 154 9.14 0.06 8.85
CA MET A 154 9.48 -1.35 8.68
C MET A 154 9.93 -1.69 7.27
N GLY A 155 9.49 -0.94 6.26
CA GLY A 155 10.02 -1.04 4.91
C GLY A 155 11.52 -0.72 4.80
N VAL A 156 12.04 0.11 5.70
CA VAL A 156 13.49 0.39 5.81
C VAL A 156 14.20 -0.64 6.70
N ILE A 157 13.65 -0.89 7.88
CA ILE A 157 14.34 -1.69 8.92
C ILE A 157 14.30 -3.19 8.59
N TYR A 158 13.15 -3.70 8.17
CA TYR A 158 12.94 -5.14 8.04
C TYR A 158 13.84 -5.82 6.99
N PRO A 159 14.10 -5.26 5.79
CA PRO A 159 15.05 -5.86 4.86
C PRO A 159 16.45 -6.00 5.45
N LEU A 160 16.93 -4.99 6.19
CA LEU A 160 18.25 -5.03 6.86
C LEU A 160 18.25 -6.05 8.01
N PHE A 161 17.16 -6.10 8.78
CA PHE A 161 17.01 -7.11 9.84
C PHE A 161 17.07 -8.53 9.27
N VAL A 162 16.36 -8.79 8.18
CA VAL A 162 16.38 -10.09 7.49
C VAL A 162 17.79 -10.43 7.01
N ALA A 163 18.54 -9.47 6.48
CA ALA A 163 19.90 -9.69 6.02
C ALA A 163 20.84 -10.10 7.16
N TRP A 164 20.67 -9.54 8.37
CA TRP A 164 21.44 -9.93 9.56
C TRP A 164 21.10 -11.35 10.06
N PHE A 165 19.85 -11.77 9.90
CA PHE A 165 19.35 -13.08 10.33
C PHE A 165 19.01 -13.98 9.14
N SER A 166 19.82 -13.94 8.06
CA SER A 166 19.58 -14.71 6.84
C SER A 166 20.13 -16.16 6.91
N ALA A 167 21.02 -16.45 7.85
CA ALA A 167 21.62 -17.78 7.98
C ALA A 167 20.57 -18.86 8.30
N PRO A 168 20.66 -20.07 7.69
CA PRO A 168 19.63 -21.12 7.80
C PRO A 168 19.28 -21.53 9.23
N GLU A 169 20.23 -21.42 10.16
CA GLU A 169 20.04 -21.85 11.55
C GLU A 169 19.22 -20.85 12.36
N ILE A 170 19.21 -19.57 11.97
CA ILE A 170 18.65 -18.48 12.78
C ILE A 170 17.55 -17.67 12.06
N TRP A 171 17.32 -17.91 10.78
CA TRP A 171 16.39 -17.08 9.99
C TRP A 171 14.95 -17.04 10.53
N HIS A 172 14.54 -18.06 11.30
CA HIS A 172 13.22 -18.09 11.93
C HIS A 172 12.98 -16.88 12.86
N VAL A 173 14.03 -16.20 13.32
CA VAL A 173 13.94 -14.94 14.06
C VAL A 173 13.15 -13.89 13.26
N ASN A 174 13.28 -13.92 11.93
CA ASN A 174 12.55 -13.02 11.03
C ASN A 174 11.03 -13.25 11.08
N ILE A 175 10.55 -14.43 11.48
CA ILE A 175 9.14 -14.77 11.65
C ILE A 175 8.71 -14.63 13.10
N TYR A 176 9.58 -14.91 14.08
CA TYR A 176 9.26 -14.68 15.50
C TYR A 176 8.97 -13.20 15.79
N LEU A 177 9.71 -12.29 15.15
CA LEU A 177 9.50 -10.85 15.32
C LEU A 177 8.04 -10.42 15.05
N PRO A 178 7.44 -10.67 13.88
CA PRO A 178 6.05 -10.30 13.63
C PRO A 178 5.03 -11.06 14.48
N ILE A 179 5.32 -12.28 14.95
CA ILE A 179 4.46 -12.98 15.91
C ILE A 179 4.42 -12.21 17.24
N VAL A 180 5.58 -11.85 17.80
CA VAL A 180 5.67 -11.10 19.06
C VAL A 180 4.99 -9.73 18.93
N LEU A 181 5.21 -9.03 17.81
CA LEU A 181 4.57 -7.74 17.54
C LEU A 181 3.05 -7.89 17.40
N SER A 182 2.56 -8.98 16.79
CA SER A 182 1.13 -9.25 16.67
C SER A 182 0.47 -9.54 18.02
N VAL A 183 1.17 -10.22 18.94
CA VAL A 183 0.73 -10.40 20.33
C VAL A 183 0.66 -9.04 21.05
N LEU A 184 1.65 -8.17 20.87
CA LEU A 184 1.63 -6.81 21.40
C LEU A 184 0.45 -6.01 20.80
N CYS A 185 0.21 -6.10 19.50
CA CYS A 185 -0.95 -5.49 18.85
C CYS A 185 -2.26 -6.01 19.44
N LEU A 186 -2.37 -7.30 19.71
CA LEU A 186 -3.55 -7.89 20.34
C LEU A 186 -3.80 -7.29 21.73
N ILE A 187 -2.77 -7.22 22.57
CA ILE A 187 -2.86 -6.61 23.90
C ILE A 187 -3.30 -5.15 23.77
N MET A 188 -2.63 -4.38 22.91
CA MET A 188 -2.93 -2.97 22.70
C MET A 188 -4.36 -2.76 22.18
N THR A 189 -4.83 -3.53 21.23
CA THR A 189 -6.21 -3.42 20.69
C THR A 189 -7.27 -3.77 21.74
N ILE A 190 -7.01 -4.72 22.64
CA ILE A 190 -7.92 -5.09 23.73
C ILE A 190 -8.09 -3.95 24.73
N ILE A 191 -6.99 -3.29 25.12
CA ILE A 191 -7.02 -2.23 26.15
C ILE A 191 -7.42 -0.86 25.58
N THR A 192 -7.29 -0.64 24.29
CA THR A 192 -7.54 0.65 23.62
C THR A 192 -9.04 0.94 23.49
N PRO A 193 -9.52 2.13 23.91
CA PRO A 193 -10.83 2.63 23.54
C PRO A 193 -10.80 3.19 22.12
N PHE A 194 -11.77 2.80 21.27
CA PHE A 194 -11.95 3.39 19.96
C PHE A 194 -13.15 4.34 19.97
N ARG A 195 -12.98 5.55 19.44
CA ARG A 195 -13.99 6.59 19.46
C ARG A 195 -15.32 6.16 18.83
N TYR A 196 -15.25 5.51 17.67
CA TYR A 196 -16.43 5.02 16.98
C TYR A 196 -17.27 4.05 17.83
N ASP A 197 -16.62 3.10 18.52
CA ASP A 197 -17.30 2.12 19.36
C ASP A 197 -17.94 2.79 20.58
N ASP A 198 -17.26 3.78 21.19
CA ASP A 198 -17.77 4.55 22.34
C ASP A 198 -18.96 5.43 21.93
N GLU A 199 -18.88 6.14 20.79
CA GLU A 199 -19.97 7.00 20.29
C GLU A 199 -21.17 6.19 19.84
N ARG A 200 -20.97 5.02 19.22
CA ARG A 200 -22.02 4.11 18.82
C ARG A 200 -22.79 3.55 20.02
N ALA A 201 -22.11 3.28 21.12
CA ALA A 201 -22.73 2.85 22.36
C ALA A 201 -23.62 3.95 22.97
N THR A 202 -23.38 5.22 22.63
CA THR A 202 -24.10 6.39 23.18
C THR A 202 -25.15 6.98 22.22
N LYS A 203 -25.02 6.74 20.91
CA LYS A 203 -25.98 7.23 19.90
C LYS A 203 -27.00 6.14 19.55
N ALA A 204 -28.21 6.26 20.12
CA ALA A 204 -29.39 5.79 19.46
C ALA A 204 -29.68 6.77 18.29
N GLU A 205 -29.60 6.26 17.05
CA GLU A 205 -30.10 6.80 15.79
C GLU A 205 -30.41 8.31 15.69
N GLY A 206 -29.63 9.03 14.87
CA GLY A 206 -29.89 10.39 14.44
C GLY A 206 -29.11 10.73 13.19
N ASP A 207 -29.79 10.67 12.08
CA ASP A 207 -29.40 11.02 10.71
C ASP A 207 -29.00 12.50 10.57
N SER A 208 -27.81 12.80 9.97
CA SER A 208 -27.55 14.15 9.41
C SER A 208 -26.33 14.25 8.48
N GLY A 209 -25.61 13.16 8.20
CA GLY A 209 -24.39 13.22 7.34
C GLY A 209 -24.67 13.09 5.84
N MET A 210 -25.85 12.66 5.42
CA MET A 210 -26.14 12.40 4.01
C MET A 210 -26.40 13.67 3.19
N ASP A 211 -27.00 14.68 3.79
CA ASP A 211 -27.34 15.92 3.07
C ASP A 211 -26.12 16.78 2.77
N GLU A 212 -25.17 16.88 3.70
CA GLU A 212 -23.90 17.58 3.48
C GLU A 212 -23.05 16.91 2.40
N ALA A 213 -22.95 15.57 2.42
CA ALA A 213 -22.21 14.83 1.40
C ALA A 213 -22.83 14.97 0.00
N GLN A 214 -24.15 15.03 -0.10
CA GLN A 214 -24.85 15.27 -1.36
C GLN A 214 -24.64 16.69 -1.86
N ALA A 215 -24.66 17.69 -0.98
CA ALA A 215 -24.38 19.09 -1.31
C ALA A 215 -22.94 19.27 -1.83
N GLU A 216 -21.94 18.64 -1.20
CA GLU A 216 -20.55 18.66 -1.71
C GLU A 216 -20.43 18.03 -3.11
N ILE A 217 -21.10 16.91 -3.36
CA ILE A 217 -21.11 16.25 -4.67
C ILE A 217 -21.75 17.15 -5.73
N GLN A 218 -22.85 17.81 -5.37
CA GLN A 218 -23.55 18.70 -6.30
C GLN A 218 -22.70 19.93 -6.60
N ALA A 219 -22.10 20.58 -5.60
CA ALA A 219 -21.19 21.71 -5.78
C ALA A 219 -19.99 21.34 -6.68
N ALA A 220 -19.41 20.13 -6.48
CA ALA A 220 -18.33 19.67 -7.32
C ALA A 220 -18.74 19.43 -8.78
N LYS A 221 -19.99 18.98 -9.02
CA LYS A 221 -20.55 18.83 -10.37
C LYS A 221 -20.83 20.16 -11.03
N ASP A 222 -21.36 21.13 -10.27
CA ASP A 222 -21.71 22.47 -10.75
C ASP A 222 -20.44 23.30 -11.09
N ALA A 223 -19.32 23.00 -10.43
CA ALA A 223 -18.01 23.58 -10.76
C ALA A 223 -17.41 23.08 -12.08
N MET A 224 -18.00 22.04 -12.69
CA MET A 224 -17.53 21.49 -13.97
C MET A 224 -18.26 22.12 -15.15
N LEU A 225 -17.52 22.57 -16.16
CA LEU A 225 -18.06 23.10 -17.42
C LEU A 225 -18.74 22.00 -18.28
N LYS A 226 -18.25 20.76 -18.17
CA LYS A 226 -18.78 19.59 -18.88
C LYS A 226 -18.71 18.35 -18.01
N LYS A 227 -19.62 17.40 -18.24
CA LYS A 227 -19.54 16.07 -17.59
C LYS A 227 -18.30 15.30 -18.11
N PRO A 228 -17.60 14.56 -17.22
CA PRO A 228 -16.47 13.74 -17.61
C PRO A 228 -16.90 12.64 -18.60
N GLY A 229 -16.18 12.52 -19.71
CA GLY A 229 -16.38 11.45 -20.68
C GLY A 229 -15.99 10.08 -20.12
N VAL A 230 -16.39 9.01 -20.79
CA VAL A 230 -16.10 7.63 -20.40
C VAL A 230 -14.59 7.39 -20.27
N LEU A 231 -13.77 7.92 -21.19
CA LEU A 231 -12.30 7.76 -21.13
C LEU A 231 -11.70 8.39 -19.88
N VAL A 232 -12.21 9.54 -19.41
CA VAL A 232 -11.74 10.16 -18.15
C VAL A 232 -12.03 9.23 -16.98
N GLN A 233 -13.21 8.64 -16.95
CA GLN A 233 -13.61 7.72 -15.87
C GLN A 233 -12.74 6.43 -15.89
N VAL A 234 -12.51 5.85 -17.06
CA VAL A 234 -11.69 4.65 -17.22
C VAL A 234 -10.24 4.93 -16.88
N PHE A 235 -9.63 5.99 -17.43
CA PHE A 235 -8.22 6.29 -17.19
C PHE A 235 -7.91 6.62 -15.74
N THR A 236 -8.81 7.31 -15.04
CA THR A 236 -8.63 7.57 -13.60
C THR A 236 -8.73 6.30 -12.74
N LEU A 237 -9.44 5.24 -13.19
CA LEU A 237 -9.47 3.94 -12.51
C LEU A 237 -8.23 3.10 -12.89
N LEU A 238 -7.88 3.03 -14.17
CA LEU A 238 -6.69 2.32 -14.62
C LEU A 238 -5.40 2.91 -14.03
N MET A 239 -5.41 4.21 -13.70
CA MET A 239 -4.32 4.85 -12.98
C MET A 239 -4.06 4.19 -11.62
N ALA A 240 -5.12 3.78 -10.90
CA ALA A 240 -4.98 3.05 -9.64
C ALA A 240 -4.24 1.72 -9.83
N PHE A 241 -4.61 0.97 -10.87
CA PHE A 241 -3.92 -0.26 -11.26
C PHE A 241 -2.44 0.01 -11.56
N ILE A 242 -2.15 0.99 -12.41
CA ILE A 242 -0.78 1.32 -12.84
C ILE A 242 0.08 1.76 -11.65
N CYS A 243 -0.42 2.69 -10.81
CA CYS A 243 0.30 3.14 -9.63
C CYS A 243 0.67 1.97 -8.71
N MET A 244 -0.30 1.08 -8.45
CA MET A 244 -0.06 -0.07 -7.59
C MET A 244 0.85 -1.10 -8.24
N PHE A 245 0.70 -1.35 -9.53
CA PHE A 245 1.53 -2.27 -10.29
C PHE A 245 3.02 -1.88 -10.21
N ILE A 246 3.34 -0.60 -10.42
CA ILE A 246 4.72 -0.09 -10.34
C ILE A 246 5.22 -0.11 -8.89
N MET A 247 4.45 0.48 -7.98
CA MET A 247 4.84 0.59 -6.57
C MET A 247 5.07 -0.77 -5.93
N TYR A 248 4.11 -1.69 -6.09
CA TYR A 248 4.17 -3.02 -5.48
C TYR A 248 5.26 -3.88 -6.12
N GLY A 249 5.41 -3.81 -7.45
CA GLY A 249 6.48 -4.51 -8.16
C GLY A 249 7.87 -4.09 -7.69
N ALA A 250 8.13 -2.80 -7.61
CA ALA A 250 9.39 -2.30 -7.09
C ALA A 250 9.59 -2.72 -5.61
N GLN A 251 8.58 -2.56 -4.76
CA GLN A 251 8.66 -2.92 -3.35
C GLN A 251 8.98 -4.40 -3.11
N GLN A 252 8.36 -5.30 -3.88
CA GLN A 252 8.52 -6.73 -3.67
C GLN A 252 9.80 -7.30 -4.28
N TYR A 253 10.25 -6.76 -5.41
CA TYR A 253 11.25 -7.44 -6.23
C TYR A 253 12.58 -6.70 -6.38
N THR A 254 12.73 -5.48 -5.85
CA THR A 254 13.98 -4.71 -5.96
C THR A 254 15.17 -5.43 -5.32
N LYS A 255 15.01 -6.06 -4.14
CA LYS A 255 16.05 -6.88 -3.51
C LYS A 255 16.46 -8.04 -4.42
N ALA A 256 15.48 -8.81 -4.89
CA ALA A 256 15.74 -9.96 -5.76
C ALA A 256 16.40 -9.52 -7.08
N PHE A 257 15.96 -8.40 -7.68
CA PHE A 257 16.59 -7.83 -8.87
C PHE A 257 18.06 -7.46 -8.62
N GLY A 258 18.35 -6.81 -7.50
CA GLY A 258 19.72 -6.47 -7.12
C GLY A 258 20.63 -7.70 -7.00
N MET A 259 20.13 -8.75 -6.36
CA MET A 259 20.88 -9.99 -6.19
C MET A 259 21.06 -10.77 -7.52
N ALA A 260 19.96 -10.95 -8.28
CA ALA A 260 19.98 -11.78 -9.48
C ALA A 260 20.59 -11.10 -10.71
N ASN A 261 20.44 -9.79 -10.87
CA ASN A 261 20.82 -9.05 -12.07
C ASN A 261 22.07 -8.18 -11.89
N LEU A 262 22.39 -7.79 -10.64
CA LEU A 262 23.54 -6.93 -10.36
C LEU A 262 24.64 -7.68 -9.55
N GLY A 263 24.39 -8.93 -9.15
CA GLY A 263 25.33 -9.72 -8.36
C GLY A 263 25.54 -9.20 -6.94
N LEU A 264 24.56 -8.46 -6.39
CA LEU A 264 24.64 -7.98 -5.01
C LEU A 264 24.50 -9.15 -4.03
N ASP A 265 25.20 -9.05 -2.91
CA ASP A 265 24.99 -9.93 -1.77
C ASP A 265 23.67 -9.64 -1.05
N GLU A 266 23.36 -10.41 -0.01
CA GLU A 266 22.14 -10.29 0.78
C GLU A 266 21.97 -8.88 1.39
N MET A 267 23.08 -8.30 1.89
CA MET A 267 23.06 -6.95 2.48
C MET A 267 22.89 -5.87 1.43
N GLY A 268 23.54 -5.98 0.27
CA GLY A 268 23.39 -5.04 -0.84
C GLY A 268 21.99 -5.05 -1.41
N GLY A 269 21.38 -6.23 -1.58
CA GLY A 269 19.99 -6.36 -1.99
C GLY A 269 19.02 -5.76 -0.98
N ALA A 270 19.24 -5.99 0.32
CA ALA A 270 18.45 -5.41 1.40
C ALA A 270 18.57 -3.88 1.44
N ALA A 271 19.79 -3.35 1.27
CA ALA A 271 20.03 -1.91 1.20
C ALA A 271 19.29 -1.27 0.02
N LEU A 272 19.24 -1.94 -1.13
CA LEU A 272 18.51 -1.46 -2.30
C LEU A 272 16.99 -1.34 -2.03
N ALA A 273 16.39 -2.35 -1.37
CA ALA A 273 14.99 -2.31 -0.95
C ALA A 273 14.72 -1.21 0.10
N SER A 274 15.66 -1.02 1.04
CA SER A 274 15.54 0.03 2.07
C SER A 274 15.62 1.43 1.46
N ILE A 275 16.53 1.67 0.52
CA ILE A 275 16.68 2.95 -0.19
C ILE A 275 15.39 3.30 -0.98
N TYR A 276 14.77 2.33 -1.62
CA TYR A 276 13.44 2.52 -2.23
C TYR A 276 12.44 3.09 -1.22
N THR A 277 12.40 2.50 -0.03
CA THR A 277 11.46 2.92 1.01
C THR A 277 11.80 4.29 1.59
N VAL A 278 13.08 4.61 1.76
CA VAL A 278 13.54 5.95 2.16
C VAL A 278 13.07 7.00 1.16
N GLY A 279 13.23 6.72 -0.15
CA GLY A 279 12.69 7.57 -1.21
C GLY A 279 11.17 7.80 -1.04
N SER A 280 10.42 6.73 -0.79
CA SER A 280 8.97 6.80 -0.59
C SER A 280 8.56 7.68 0.61
N ILE A 281 9.23 7.52 1.76
CA ILE A 281 8.94 8.34 2.95
C ILE A 281 9.22 9.81 2.68
N THR A 282 10.39 10.11 2.11
CA THR A 282 10.80 11.48 1.81
C THR A 282 9.79 12.16 0.90
N ALA A 283 9.29 11.46 -0.12
CA ALA A 283 8.32 11.98 -1.06
C ALA A 283 6.95 12.26 -0.42
N VAL A 284 6.49 11.45 0.54
CA VAL A 284 5.22 11.71 1.25
C VAL A 284 5.23 13.10 1.89
N PHE A 285 6.31 13.43 2.61
CA PHE A 285 6.44 14.75 3.23
C PHE A 285 6.62 15.86 2.20
N PHE A 286 7.41 15.62 1.16
CA PHE A 286 7.65 16.59 0.09
C PHE A 286 6.34 16.95 -0.64
N TRP A 287 5.58 15.96 -1.09
CA TRP A 287 4.33 16.17 -1.80
C TRP A 287 3.22 16.74 -0.89
N ALA A 288 3.21 16.39 0.40
CA ALA A 288 2.32 17.02 1.36
C ALA A 288 2.54 18.53 1.46
N VAL A 289 3.80 18.98 1.45
CA VAL A 289 4.14 20.42 1.43
C VAL A 289 3.76 21.06 0.09
N MET A 290 4.07 20.40 -1.04
CA MET A 290 3.78 20.94 -2.39
C MET A 290 2.28 21.12 -2.61
N MET A 291 1.47 20.14 -2.23
CA MET A 291 0.00 20.22 -2.38
C MET A 291 -0.65 21.05 -1.28
N GLY A 292 -0.20 20.93 -0.02
CA GLY A 292 -0.82 21.63 1.12
C GLY A 292 -0.45 23.11 1.19
N LYS A 293 0.85 23.45 1.16
CA LYS A 293 1.31 24.85 1.27
C LYS A 293 1.39 25.57 -0.05
N LEU A 294 1.94 24.94 -1.09
CA LEU A 294 2.12 25.55 -2.39
C LEU A 294 0.92 25.38 -3.32
N ARG A 295 -0.09 24.63 -2.88
CA ARG A 295 -1.37 24.40 -3.57
C ARG A 295 -1.20 23.88 -5.01
N TRP A 296 -0.23 22.99 -5.20
CA TRP A 296 0.00 22.37 -6.49
C TRP A 296 -1.20 21.49 -6.89
N ASN A 297 -1.53 21.53 -8.17
CA ASN A 297 -2.58 20.69 -8.73
C ASN A 297 -2.17 19.19 -8.61
N PRO A 298 -3.01 18.32 -8.06
CA PRO A 298 -2.71 16.89 -7.90
C PRO A 298 -2.34 16.19 -9.22
N LEU A 299 -2.98 16.55 -10.33
CA LEU A 299 -2.64 15.95 -11.63
C LEU A 299 -1.25 16.39 -12.12
N LYS A 300 -0.81 17.62 -11.80
CA LYS A 300 0.56 18.07 -12.09
C LYS A 300 1.59 17.27 -11.31
N VAL A 301 1.33 16.99 -10.02
CA VAL A 301 2.17 16.13 -9.18
C VAL A 301 2.26 14.74 -9.79
N LEU A 302 1.12 14.15 -10.14
CA LEU A 302 1.05 12.81 -10.71
C LEU A 302 1.77 12.69 -12.06
N LEU A 303 1.71 13.74 -12.89
CA LEU A 303 2.44 13.79 -14.16
C LEU A 303 3.96 13.80 -13.93
N ILE A 304 4.44 14.58 -12.95
CA ILE A 304 5.85 14.60 -12.53
C ILE A 304 6.27 13.22 -12.00
N ASP A 305 5.46 12.63 -11.15
CA ASP A 305 5.68 11.29 -10.57
C ASP A 305 5.89 10.24 -11.67
N PHE A 306 5.01 10.20 -12.68
CA PHE A 306 5.16 9.25 -13.79
C PHE A 306 6.34 9.56 -14.71
N ALA A 307 6.62 10.84 -14.98
CA ALA A 307 7.76 11.23 -15.82
C ALA A 307 9.09 10.79 -15.21
N PHE A 308 9.30 11.04 -13.90
CA PHE A 308 10.53 10.66 -13.21
C PHE A 308 10.58 9.16 -12.88
N SER A 309 9.45 8.50 -12.63
CA SER A 309 9.40 7.04 -12.50
C SER A 309 9.78 6.34 -13.81
N THR A 310 9.33 6.87 -14.96
CA THR A 310 9.73 6.40 -16.28
C THR A 310 11.23 6.55 -16.51
N LEU A 311 11.79 7.71 -16.17
CA LEU A 311 13.22 7.95 -16.25
C LEU A 311 14.01 6.99 -15.34
N ALA A 312 13.59 6.82 -14.09
CA ALA A 312 14.23 5.92 -13.14
C ALA A 312 14.24 4.48 -13.63
N LEU A 313 13.11 3.97 -14.12
CA LEU A 313 13.00 2.61 -14.66
C LEU A 313 13.83 2.43 -15.94
N ALA A 314 13.88 3.44 -16.81
CA ALA A 314 14.75 3.42 -17.98
C ALA A 314 16.24 3.35 -17.58
N LEU A 315 16.67 4.11 -16.56
CA LEU A 315 18.04 4.06 -16.05
C LEU A 315 18.39 2.67 -15.49
N VAL A 316 17.48 2.02 -14.75
CA VAL A 316 17.68 0.66 -14.22
C VAL A 316 17.92 -0.34 -15.35
N LEU A 317 17.23 -0.20 -16.48
CA LEU A 317 17.31 -1.16 -17.59
C LEU A 317 18.48 -0.90 -18.55
N VAL A 318 18.82 0.38 -18.79
CA VAL A 318 19.81 0.75 -19.81
C VAL A 318 21.22 0.84 -19.25
N VAL A 319 21.37 1.18 -17.97
CA VAL A 319 22.68 1.41 -17.37
C VAL A 319 22.95 0.38 -16.27
N PRO A 320 23.63 -0.73 -16.56
CA PRO A 320 23.92 -1.80 -15.62
C PRO A 320 25.07 -1.43 -14.66
N ASN A 321 24.95 -0.28 -14.01
CA ASN A 321 25.90 0.20 -13.00
C ASN A 321 25.25 0.24 -11.63
N VAL A 322 25.80 -0.46 -10.66
CA VAL A 322 25.23 -0.60 -9.31
C VAL A 322 24.91 0.76 -8.67
N ALA A 323 25.84 1.72 -8.73
CA ALA A 323 25.63 3.03 -8.12
C ALA A 323 24.48 3.79 -8.79
N ILE A 324 24.36 3.72 -10.12
CA ILE A 324 23.25 4.34 -10.86
C ILE A 324 21.93 3.67 -10.52
N VAL A 325 21.90 2.34 -10.39
CA VAL A 325 20.70 1.61 -9.99
C VAL A 325 20.26 2.00 -8.57
N TYR A 326 21.18 2.17 -7.60
CA TYR A 326 20.80 2.68 -6.27
C TYR A 326 20.12 4.05 -6.35
N VAL A 327 20.65 4.97 -7.14
CA VAL A 327 20.03 6.31 -7.35
C VAL A 327 18.68 6.17 -8.04
N ALA A 328 18.59 5.36 -9.09
CA ALA A 328 17.36 5.13 -9.84
C ALA A 328 16.26 4.51 -8.96
N ILE A 329 16.60 3.55 -8.11
CA ILE A 329 15.67 2.93 -7.18
C ILE A 329 15.24 3.92 -6.07
N ALA A 330 16.11 4.78 -5.58
CA ALA A 330 15.73 5.86 -4.67
C ALA A 330 14.72 6.82 -5.33
N LEU A 331 14.96 7.22 -6.58
CA LEU A 331 14.05 8.05 -7.37
C LEU A 331 12.72 7.32 -7.63
N LEU A 332 12.76 6.02 -7.95
CA LEU A 332 11.56 5.22 -8.14
C LEU A 332 10.74 5.15 -6.84
N GLY A 333 11.38 4.97 -5.70
CA GLY A 333 10.74 5.05 -4.39
C GLY A 333 10.09 6.41 -4.16
N PHE A 334 10.79 7.49 -4.49
CA PHE A 334 10.29 8.86 -4.33
C PHE A 334 9.06 9.11 -5.22
N PHE A 335 9.16 8.89 -6.51
CA PHE A 335 8.13 9.28 -7.46
C PHE A 335 7.00 8.24 -7.60
N ALA A 336 7.29 6.94 -7.62
CA ALA A 336 6.26 5.93 -7.78
C ALA A 336 5.52 5.57 -6.47
N ALA A 337 6.24 5.52 -5.33
CA ALA A 337 5.66 5.04 -4.08
C ALA A 337 5.25 6.15 -3.11
N GLY A 338 5.88 7.31 -3.18
CA GLY A 338 5.73 8.34 -2.16
C GLY A 338 4.45 9.17 -2.26
N GLY A 339 3.88 9.31 -3.45
CA GLY A 339 2.75 10.21 -3.65
C GLY A 339 1.72 9.76 -4.68
N ALA A 340 2.16 9.02 -5.70
CA ALA A 340 1.34 8.72 -6.88
C ALA A 340 0.00 8.06 -6.55
N LEU A 341 -0.02 7.15 -5.58
CA LEU A 341 -1.21 6.39 -5.21
C LEU A 341 -2.30 7.26 -4.61
N GLN A 342 -1.97 8.03 -3.58
CA GLN A 342 -2.91 8.93 -2.89
C GLN A 342 -3.31 10.09 -3.80
N THR A 343 -2.36 10.64 -4.54
CA THR A 343 -2.60 11.73 -5.50
C THR A 343 -3.53 11.26 -6.62
N GLY A 344 -3.36 10.02 -7.11
CA GLY A 344 -4.25 9.43 -8.11
C GLY A 344 -5.70 9.29 -7.62
N LEU A 345 -5.92 8.95 -6.34
CA LEU A 345 -7.26 8.94 -5.76
C LEU A 345 -7.87 10.35 -5.72
N VAL A 346 -7.11 11.36 -5.32
CA VAL A 346 -7.56 12.76 -5.34
C VAL A 346 -7.91 13.20 -6.77
N VAL A 347 -7.09 12.86 -7.76
CA VAL A 347 -7.40 13.11 -9.18
C VAL A 347 -8.70 12.42 -9.58
N ARG A 348 -8.92 11.16 -9.18
CA ARG A 348 -10.18 10.45 -9.44
C ARG A 348 -11.38 11.16 -8.86
N GLN A 349 -11.30 11.59 -7.60
CA GLN A 349 -12.39 12.30 -6.92
C GLN A 349 -12.69 13.65 -7.56
N ASN A 350 -11.66 14.39 -7.97
CA ASN A 350 -11.82 15.70 -8.63
C ASN A 350 -12.40 15.58 -10.04
N TYR A 351 -11.94 14.60 -10.83
CA TYR A 351 -12.38 14.45 -12.22
C TYR A 351 -13.70 13.70 -12.39
N CYS A 352 -14.10 12.94 -11.39
CA CYS A 352 -15.30 12.12 -11.40
C CYS A 352 -16.09 12.32 -10.10
N PRO A 353 -16.68 13.51 -9.88
CA PRO A 353 -17.41 13.82 -8.66
C PRO A 353 -18.57 12.84 -8.45
N GLY A 354 -18.62 12.25 -7.27
CA GLY A 354 -19.60 11.25 -6.86
C GLY A 354 -19.39 10.87 -5.40
N PRO A 355 -20.19 9.93 -4.86
CA PRO A 355 -20.02 9.47 -3.49
C PRO A 355 -18.57 9.08 -3.21
N LYS A 356 -17.93 9.73 -2.22
CA LYS A 356 -16.51 9.55 -1.90
C LYS A 356 -16.17 8.07 -1.64
N GLY A 357 -17.03 7.37 -0.88
CA GLY A 357 -16.88 5.95 -0.58
C GLY A 357 -16.87 5.07 -1.83
N ARG A 358 -17.81 5.30 -2.78
CA ARG A 358 -17.86 4.55 -4.04
C ARG A 358 -16.62 4.80 -4.91
N ASN A 359 -16.17 6.05 -5.03
CA ASN A 359 -14.97 6.38 -5.79
C ASN A 359 -13.73 5.74 -5.19
N THR A 360 -13.59 5.81 -3.87
CA THR A 360 -12.48 5.18 -3.12
C THR A 360 -12.52 3.66 -3.26
N GLY A 361 -13.70 3.04 -3.08
CA GLY A 361 -13.86 1.59 -3.21
C GLY A 361 -13.49 1.08 -4.60
N MET A 362 -13.97 1.72 -5.67
CA MET A 362 -13.57 1.37 -7.03
C MET A 362 -12.06 1.54 -7.26
N TYR A 363 -11.47 2.65 -6.80
CA TYR A 363 -10.05 2.92 -6.92
C TYR A 363 -9.21 1.85 -6.20
N MET A 364 -9.57 1.52 -4.96
CA MET A 364 -8.90 0.48 -4.15
C MET A 364 -9.03 -0.91 -4.76
N THR A 365 -10.15 -1.22 -5.42
CA THR A 365 -10.32 -2.48 -6.16
C THR A 365 -9.31 -2.59 -7.30
N PHE A 366 -9.18 -1.56 -8.14
CA PHE A 366 -8.21 -1.55 -9.23
C PHE A 366 -6.77 -1.63 -8.74
N MET A 367 -6.47 -1.01 -7.59
CA MET A 367 -5.19 -1.19 -6.90
C MET A 367 -4.97 -2.65 -6.50
N GLY A 368 -5.95 -3.27 -5.85
CA GLY A 368 -5.89 -4.67 -5.43
C GLY A 368 -5.63 -5.63 -6.60
N VAL A 369 -6.26 -5.36 -7.75
CA VAL A 369 -5.98 -6.09 -9.00
C VAL A 369 -4.51 -5.96 -9.39
N GLY A 370 -3.94 -4.75 -9.38
CA GLY A 370 -2.53 -4.52 -9.70
C GLY A 370 -1.57 -5.26 -8.76
N ALA A 371 -1.83 -5.24 -7.46
CA ALA A 371 -1.05 -5.94 -6.46
C ALA A 371 -1.11 -7.47 -6.60
N THR A 372 -2.25 -8.00 -7.05
CA THR A 372 -2.46 -9.44 -7.20
C THR A 372 -1.84 -9.98 -8.49
N PHE A 373 -2.10 -9.32 -9.62
CA PHE A 373 -1.71 -9.85 -10.93
C PHE A 373 -0.19 -9.81 -11.17
N LEU A 374 0.52 -8.80 -10.67
CA LEU A 374 1.95 -8.70 -10.92
C LEU A 374 2.74 -9.90 -10.38
N PRO A 375 2.58 -10.36 -9.13
CA PRO A 375 3.30 -11.54 -8.65
C PRO A 375 2.93 -12.82 -9.40
N PHE A 376 1.68 -12.99 -9.87
CA PHE A 376 1.32 -14.11 -10.76
C PHE A 376 2.10 -14.06 -12.07
N ILE A 377 2.21 -12.88 -12.68
CA ILE A 377 2.99 -12.69 -13.91
C ILE A 377 4.47 -13.00 -13.64
N VAL A 378 5.04 -12.49 -12.55
CA VAL A 378 6.44 -12.75 -12.18
C VAL A 378 6.67 -14.23 -11.92
N SER A 379 5.78 -14.92 -11.21
CA SER A 379 5.85 -16.37 -10.98
C SER A 379 5.89 -17.15 -12.31
N ALA A 380 4.97 -16.84 -13.24
CA ALA A 380 4.93 -17.49 -14.55
C ALA A 380 6.19 -17.21 -15.39
N MET A 381 6.67 -15.95 -15.40
CA MET A 381 7.89 -15.58 -16.13
C MET A 381 9.13 -16.27 -15.51
N THR A 382 9.20 -16.36 -14.17
CA THR A 382 10.32 -17.03 -13.48
C THR A 382 10.38 -18.50 -13.86
N SER A 383 9.24 -19.18 -13.91
CA SER A 383 9.16 -20.57 -14.35
C SER A 383 9.55 -20.77 -15.82
N ALA A 384 9.28 -19.78 -16.69
CA ALA A 384 9.52 -19.89 -18.13
C ALA A 384 10.94 -19.50 -18.55
N MET A 385 11.55 -18.50 -17.93
CA MET A 385 12.82 -17.90 -18.39
C MET A 385 13.88 -17.74 -17.28
N GLY A 386 13.64 -18.31 -16.09
CA GLY A 386 14.53 -18.18 -14.93
C GLY A 386 14.35 -16.84 -14.21
N GLU A 387 14.93 -16.74 -13.00
CA GLU A 387 14.73 -15.58 -12.14
C GLU A 387 15.32 -14.29 -12.73
N THR A 388 16.54 -14.33 -13.23
CA THR A 388 17.24 -13.15 -13.78
C THR A 388 16.47 -12.57 -14.98
N GLY A 389 16.03 -13.43 -15.92
CA GLY A 389 15.23 -13.01 -17.07
C GLY A 389 13.87 -12.45 -16.68
N ALA A 390 13.21 -13.11 -15.74
CA ALA A 390 11.89 -12.69 -15.24
C ALA A 390 11.95 -11.32 -14.56
N LEU A 391 12.92 -11.08 -13.69
CA LEU A 391 13.05 -9.81 -12.97
C LEU A 391 13.45 -8.66 -13.90
N TYR A 392 14.32 -8.92 -14.88
CA TYR A 392 14.66 -7.92 -15.89
C TYR A 392 13.42 -7.56 -16.74
N THR A 393 12.68 -8.56 -17.22
CA THR A 393 11.45 -8.37 -17.99
C THR A 393 10.37 -7.66 -17.15
N MET A 394 10.26 -8.00 -15.88
CA MET A 394 9.36 -7.31 -14.95
C MET A 394 9.68 -5.80 -14.88
N MET A 395 10.96 -5.42 -14.72
CA MET A 395 11.33 -3.99 -14.74
C MET A 395 10.93 -3.31 -16.06
N GLY A 396 11.01 -4.03 -17.18
CA GLY A 396 10.49 -3.58 -18.48
C GLY A 396 8.97 -3.38 -18.50
N LEU A 397 8.22 -4.29 -17.86
CA LEU A 397 6.76 -4.13 -17.72
C LEU A 397 6.40 -2.93 -16.82
N LEU A 398 7.16 -2.71 -15.74
CA LEU A 398 6.97 -1.51 -14.90
C LEU A 398 7.26 -0.23 -15.68
N LEU A 399 8.29 -0.23 -16.54
CA LEU A 399 8.59 0.89 -17.43
C LEU A 399 7.44 1.14 -18.41
N ALA A 400 6.94 0.10 -19.08
CA ALA A 400 5.81 0.22 -20.00
C ALA A 400 4.55 0.75 -19.29
N ALA A 401 4.25 0.24 -18.10
CA ALA A 401 3.14 0.72 -17.27
C ALA A 401 3.33 2.21 -16.89
N SER A 402 4.56 2.62 -16.55
CA SER A 402 4.85 4.02 -16.21
C SER A 402 4.66 4.96 -17.40
N VAL A 403 5.08 4.55 -18.60
CA VAL A 403 4.84 5.29 -19.86
C VAL A 403 3.34 5.43 -20.12
N ILE A 404 2.56 4.35 -19.96
CA ILE A 404 1.09 4.38 -20.12
C ILE A 404 0.47 5.33 -19.10
N GLY A 405 0.91 5.29 -17.83
CA GLY A 405 0.46 6.21 -16.79
C GLY A 405 0.76 7.68 -17.14
N LEU A 406 1.96 7.94 -17.68
CA LEU A 406 2.34 9.28 -18.15
C LEU A 406 1.42 9.75 -19.29
N LEU A 407 1.12 8.90 -20.26
CA LEU A 407 0.19 9.21 -21.36
C LEU A 407 -1.23 9.49 -20.84
N PHE A 408 -1.70 8.76 -19.82
CA PHE A 408 -2.98 9.05 -19.17
C PHE A 408 -2.97 10.40 -18.48
N CYS A 409 -1.90 10.75 -17.79
CA CYS A 409 -1.76 12.08 -17.16
C CYS A 409 -1.79 13.20 -18.21
N ILE A 410 -1.09 13.04 -19.34
CA ILE A 410 -1.10 14.02 -20.44
C ILE A 410 -2.52 14.17 -21.02
N TYR A 411 -3.22 13.05 -21.23
CA TYR A 411 -4.61 13.09 -21.69
C TYR A 411 -5.52 13.83 -20.70
N LEU A 412 -5.45 13.50 -19.42
CA LEU A 412 -6.24 14.16 -18.38
C LEU A 412 -5.90 15.65 -18.24
N ALA A 413 -4.63 16.03 -18.41
CA ALA A 413 -4.19 17.43 -18.42
C ALA A 413 -4.84 18.21 -19.57
N ASN A 414 -4.93 17.61 -20.75
CA ASN A 414 -5.62 18.22 -21.90
C ASN A 414 -7.14 18.32 -21.67
N GLN A 415 -7.74 17.38 -20.92
CA GLN A 415 -9.17 17.45 -20.55
C GLN A 415 -9.43 18.48 -19.45
N SER A 416 -8.46 18.83 -18.60
CA SER A 416 -8.62 19.78 -17.50
C SER A 416 -9.21 21.13 -17.98
N LYS A 417 -8.67 21.69 -19.08
CA LYS A 417 -9.18 22.92 -19.66
C LYS A 417 -10.63 22.81 -20.16
N LYS A 418 -11.01 21.65 -20.69
CA LYS A 418 -12.38 21.39 -21.20
C LYS A 418 -13.38 21.17 -20.08
N LEU A 419 -12.93 20.53 -18.98
CA LEU A 419 -13.79 20.19 -17.85
C LEU A 419 -13.92 21.31 -16.84
N PHE A 420 -12.85 22.07 -16.59
CA PHE A 420 -12.78 23.05 -15.51
C PHE A 420 -12.46 24.47 -15.97
N GLY A 421 -12.12 24.70 -17.26
CA GLY A 421 -11.73 26.00 -17.78
C GLY A 421 -10.30 26.45 -17.44
N TYR A 422 -9.53 25.65 -16.70
CA TYR A 422 -8.15 25.97 -16.32
C TYR A 422 -7.16 24.81 -16.63
N THR A 423 -5.88 25.15 -16.68
CA THR A 423 -4.79 24.20 -16.90
C THR A 423 -4.29 23.64 -15.57
N ILE A 424 -3.56 22.53 -15.59
CA ILE A 424 -2.93 21.89 -14.42
C ILE A 424 -1.89 22.80 -13.71
N ASN A 425 -1.50 23.94 -14.30
CA ASN A 425 -0.59 24.89 -13.67
C ASN A 425 -1.29 25.87 -12.72
N ARG A 426 -2.63 25.91 -12.73
CA ARG A 426 -3.39 26.69 -11.75
C ARG A 426 -3.15 26.13 -10.36
N LYS A 427 -2.88 27.01 -9.40
CA LYS A 427 -2.88 26.64 -7.98
C LYS A 427 -4.31 26.28 -7.56
N MET A 428 -4.47 25.28 -6.72
CA MET A 428 -5.76 24.89 -6.17
C MET A 428 -6.09 25.79 -4.97
N ASP A 429 -7.31 26.23 -4.88
CA ASP A 429 -7.81 27.09 -3.77
C ASP A 429 -7.97 26.29 -2.49
#